data_d8bef4d6d5cdd9e05ad8815ee15c1e9e
#
_entry.id   d8bef4d6d5cdd9e05ad8815ee15c1e9e
#
_cell.length_a   1.000
_cell.length_b   1.000
_cell.length_c   1.000
_cell.angle_alpha   90.00
_cell.angle_beta   90.00
_cell.angle_gamma   90.00
#
_symmetry.space_group_name_H-M   'P 1'
#
loop_
_entity.id
_entity.type
_entity.pdbx_description
1 polymer ?
#
loop_
_entity_poly.entity_id
_entity_poly.type
_entity_poly.pdbx_seq_one_letter_code
_entity_poly.pdbx_strand_id
1 'polypeptide(L)'
;MTDASIEARLRRLEDIEEIKKLKALCCLLVDREDRDGFAGLFLEDGEFIGAFQRLRGREALRQVRFWPFMVHYVSNPIIEVSGDTASGIWYFLRPYTAEDGRPYWASGQYEDDYRRAADGWRFKTVRITNFFACPYRDGWASKKRDAVSRLAPPVKKPSHGKPRTGRSIEMRDK
;
A
#
# COMPACT_ATOMS: atom_id res chain seq x y z
N MET A 1 10.91 -23.91 20.34
CA MET A 1 9.90 -22.90 19.96
C MET A 1 8.58 -23.48 20.37
N THR A 2 7.77 -22.79 21.14
CA THR A 2 6.45 -23.26 21.57
C THR A 2 5.44 -23.15 20.43
N ASP A 3 4.41 -24.02 20.39
CA ASP A 3 3.34 -23.99 19.36
C ASP A 3 2.67 -22.62 19.29
N ALA A 4 2.39 -21.96 20.42
CA ALA A 4 1.85 -20.60 20.47
C ALA A 4 2.74 -19.55 19.73
N SER A 5 4.06 -19.75 19.67
CA SER A 5 4.97 -18.89 18.90
C SER A 5 4.84 -19.11 17.38
N ILE A 6 4.52 -20.33 16.95
CA ILE A 6 4.32 -20.67 15.55
C ILE A 6 2.97 -20.12 15.07
N GLU A 7 1.91 -20.31 15.83
CA GLU A 7 0.58 -19.79 15.53
C GLU A 7 0.56 -18.26 15.40
N ALA A 8 1.19 -17.54 16.33
CA ALA A 8 1.29 -16.08 16.25
C ALA A 8 2.06 -15.60 15.00
N ARG A 9 3.09 -16.33 14.59
CA ARG A 9 3.86 -16.04 13.37
C ARG A 9 3.05 -16.33 12.11
N LEU A 10 2.30 -17.43 12.11
CA LEU A 10 1.42 -17.80 11.00
C LEU A 10 0.32 -16.75 10.82
N ARG A 11 -0.37 -16.40 11.89
CA ARG A 11 -1.40 -15.35 11.86
C ARG A 11 -0.86 -14.02 11.30
N ARG A 12 0.33 -13.62 11.72
CA ARG A 12 0.95 -12.39 11.17
C ARG A 12 1.23 -12.50 9.66
N LEU A 13 1.62 -13.66 9.16
CA LEU A 13 1.83 -13.87 7.72
C LEU A 13 0.51 -13.84 6.96
N GLU A 14 -0.54 -14.47 7.51
CA GLU A 14 -1.89 -14.43 6.96
C GLU A 14 -2.42 -12.99 6.88
N ASP A 15 -2.25 -12.22 7.95
CA ASP A 15 -2.62 -10.79 7.99
C ASP A 15 -1.92 -9.98 6.90
N ILE A 16 -0.64 -10.20 6.70
CA ILE A 16 0.12 -9.53 5.65
C ILE A 16 -0.42 -9.90 4.26
N GLU A 17 -0.73 -11.17 4.02
CA GLU A 17 -1.30 -11.61 2.73
C GLU A 17 -2.72 -11.07 2.52
N GLU A 18 -3.55 -10.99 3.56
CA GLU A 18 -4.88 -10.36 3.48
C GLU A 18 -4.77 -8.87 3.13
N ILE A 19 -3.84 -8.13 3.76
CA ILE A 19 -3.60 -6.72 3.46
C ILE A 19 -3.11 -6.53 2.02
N LYS A 20 -2.24 -7.42 1.51
CA LYS A 20 -1.81 -7.40 0.11
C LYS A 20 -2.99 -7.62 -0.84
N LYS A 21 -3.86 -8.57 -0.56
CA LYS A 21 -5.08 -8.82 -1.34
C LYS A 21 -6.02 -7.62 -1.30
N LEU A 22 -6.22 -7.01 -0.12
CA LEU A 22 -7.04 -5.80 0.04
C LEU A 22 -6.50 -4.65 -0.82
N LYS A 23 -5.18 -4.43 -0.83
CA LYS A 23 -4.54 -3.40 -1.66
C LYS A 23 -4.69 -3.68 -3.16
N ALA A 24 -4.47 -4.91 -3.58
CA ALA A 24 -4.64 -5.32 -4.97
C ALA A 24 -6.09 -5.15 -5.44
N LEU A 25 -7.05 -5.55 -4.60
CA LEU A 25 -8.48 -5.35 -4.87
C LEU A 25 -8.84 -3.87 -4.97
N CYS A 26 -8.30 -3.03 -4.10
CA CYS A 26 -8.49 -1.58 -4.16
C CYS A 26 -8.07 -1.02 -5.53
N CYS A 27 -6.89 -1.38 -6.01
CA CYS A 27 -6.42 -0.94 -7.33
C CYS A 27 -7.34 -1.44 -8.46
N LEU A 28 -7.73 -2.71 -8.41
CA LEU A 28 -8.61 -3.31 -9.41
C LEU A 28 -9.99 -2.60 -9.49
N LEU A 29 -10.59 -2.27 -8.32
CA LEU A 29 -11.89 -1.60 -8.27
C LEU A 29 -11.79 -0.15 -8.77
N VAL A 30 -10.70 0.54 -8.47
CA VAL A 30 -10.42 1.87 -9.00
C VAL A 30 -10.25 1.83 -10.52
N ASP A 31 -9.47 0.89 -11.05
CA ASP A 31 -9.24 0.72 -12.50
C ASP A 31 -10.52 0.35 -13.25
N ARG A 32 -11.52 -0.22 -12.56
CA ARG A 32 -12.85 -0.56 -13.07
C ARG A 32 -13.92 0.49 -12.80
N GLU A 33 -13.56 1.59 -12.17
CA GLU A 33 -14.48 2.66 -11.74
C GLU A 33 -15.61 2.18 -10.79
N ASP A 34 -15.38 1.08 -10.06
CA ASP A 34 -16.34 0.57 -9.07
C ASP A 34 -16.24 1.36 -7.76
N ARG A 35 -17.04 2.42 -7.66
CA ARG A 35 -17.08 3.34 -6.52
C ARG A 35 -17.64 2.69 -5.26
N ASP A 36 -18.65 1.86 -5.40
CA ASP A 36 -19.28 1.15 -4.28
C ASP A 36 -18.32 0.11 -3.70
N GLY A 37 -17.72 -0.70 -4.56
CA GLY A 37 -16.70 -1.65 -4.18
C GLY A 37 -15.51 -0.97 -3.51
N PHE A 38 -15.00 0.12 -4.10
CA PHE A 38 -13.91 0.91 -3.51
C PHE A 38 -14.26 1.42 -2.11
N ALA A 39 -15.42 2.08 -1.95
CA ALA A 39 -15.85 2.60 -0.65
C ALA A 39 -16.06 1.48 0.38
N GLY A 40 -16.51 0.30 -0.05
CA GLY A 40 -16.69 -0.89 0.77
C GLY A 40 -15.40 -1.44 1.39
N LEU A 41 -14.24 -1.13 0.83
CA LEU A 41 -12.94 -1.54 1.39
C LEU A 41 -12.51 -0.73 2.60
N PHE A 42 -13.18 0.37 2.90
CA PHE A 42 -12.85 1.25 4.01
C PHE A 42 -13.74 0.97 5.24
N LEU A 43 -13.26 1.37 6.39
CA LEU A 43 -14.11 1.52 7.59
C LEU A 43 -15.17 2.60 7.35
N GLU A 44 -16.25 2.61 8.16
CA GLU A 44 -17.31 3.63 8.07
C GLU A 44 -16.76 5.06 8.14
N ASP A 45 -15.76 5.29 8.99
CA ASP A 45 -15.08 6.55 9.20
C ASP A 45 -13.73 6.63 8.45
N GLY A 46 -13.54 5.77 7.44
CA GLY A 46 -12.31 5.70 6.64
C GLY A 46 -12.03 6.98 5.86
N GLU A 47 -10.77 7.20 5.50
CA GLU A 47 -10.33 8.41 4.83
C GLU A 47 -9.44 8.11 3.62
N PHE A 48 -9.70 8.81 2.52
CA PHE A 48 -8.85 8.83 1.32
C PHE A 48 -8.29 10.23 1.11
N ILE A 49 -6.97 10.34 0.99
CA ILE A 49 -6.22 11.59 0.83
C ILE A 49 -5.38 11.49 -0.43
N GLY A 50 -5.91 12.00 -1.52
CA GLY A 50 -5.23 12.13 -2.81
C GLY A 50 -4.71 13.53 -3.05
N ALA A 51 -4.02 13.74 -4.17
CA ALA A 51 -3.47 15.05 -4.53
C ALA A 51 -4.55 16.13 -4.74
N PHE A 52 -5.75 15.73 -5.21
CA PHE A 52 -6.80 16.65 -5.62
C PHE A 52 -8.13 16.44 -4.88
N GLN A 53 -8.18 15.47 -3.98
CA GLN A 53 -9.40 15.16 -3.23
C GLN A 53 -9.09 14.59 -1.87
N ARG A 54 -9.90 14.95 -0.89
CA ARG A 54 -9.89 14.38 0.44
C ARG A 54 -11.31 13.99 0.80
N LEU A 55 -11.51 12.70 1.05
CA LEU A 55 -12.83 12.11 1.28
C LEU A 55 -12.80 11.37 2.60
N ARG A 56 -13.83 11.56 3.43
CA ARG A 56 -13.96 10.90 4.72
C ARG A 56 -15.35 10.31 4.91
N GLY A 57 -15.39 9.06 5.33
CA GLY A 57 -16.61 8.27 5.49
C GLY A 57 -17.06 7.62 4.17
N ARG A 58 -17.70 6.46 4.27
CA ARG A 58 -18.08 5.64 3.10
C ARG A 58 -18.93 6.40 2.09
N GLU A 59 -19.86 7.23 2.54
CA GLU A 59 -20.72 7.99 1.63
C GLU A 59 -19.90 8.97 0.78
N ALA A 60 -18.96 9.70 1.40
CA ALA A 60 -18.07 10.57 0.67
C ALA A 60 -17.14 9.77 -0.26
N LEU A 61 -16.66 8.59 0.17
CA LEU A 61 -15.79 7.73 -0.64
C LEU A 61 -16.47 7.21 -1.91
N ARG A 62 -17.81 7.05 -1.94
CA ARG A 62 -18.56 6.74 -3.16
C ARG A 62 -18.54 7.87 -4.19
N GLN A 63 -18.21 9.10 -3.77
CA GLN A 63 -18.10 10.26 -4.66
C GLN A 63 -16.67 10.45 -5.20
N VAL A 64 -15.80 9.44 -5.03
CA VAL A 64 -14.43 9.50 -5.54
C VAL A 64 -14.41 9.75 -7.04
N ARG A 65 -13.56 10.68 -7.48
CA ARG A 65 -13.34 10.97 -8.90
C ARG A 65 -12.18 10.13 -9.40
N PHE A 66 -12.46 9.35 -10.42
CA PHE A 66 -11.46 8.60 -11.17
C PHE A 66 -11.13 9.31 -12.48
N TRP A 67 -9.96 9.05 -13.01
CA TRP A 67 -9.58 9.52 -14.34
C TRP A 67 -10.29 8.69 -15.41
N PRO A 68 -10.53 9.24 -16.62
CA PRO A 68 -11.21 8.53 -17.73
C PRO A 68 -10.56 7.19 -18.10
N PHE A 69 -9.28 7.06 -17.85
CA PHE A 69 -8.51 5.81 -17.95
C PHE A 69 -7.38 5.86 -16.94
N MET A 70 -7.17 4.77 -16.24
CA MET A 70 -5.98 4.57 -15.41
C MET A 70 -5.73 3.08 -15.17
N VAL A 71 -4.47 2.73 -14.96
CA VAL A 71 -4.06 1.40 -14.50
C VAL A 71 -3.02 1.53 -13.41
N HIS A 72 -3.20 0.78 -12.32
CA HIS A 72 -2.32 0.80 -11.17
C HIS A 72 -1.34 -0.37 -11.19
N TYR A 73 -0.06 -0.07 -11.20
CA TYR A 73 1.01 -1.02 -10.88
C TYR A 73 1.55 -0.69 -9.50
N VAL A 74 1.23 -1.52 -8.50
CA VAL A 74 1.62 -1.33 -7.10
C VAL A 74 2.65 -2.37 -6.72
N SER A 75 3.71 -1.95 -6.04
CA SER A 75 4.86 -2.80 -5.73
C SER A 75 5.53 -2.42 -4.41
N ASN A 76 6.56 -3.18 -4.03
CA ASN A 76 7.48 -2.93 -2.92
C ASN A 76 6.75 -2.69 -1.58
N PRO A 77 5.87 -3.61 -1.13
CA PRO A 77 5.16 -3.44 0.12
C PRO A 77 6.10 -3.49 1.33
N ILE A 78 5.93 -2.54 2.24
CA ILE A 78 6.45 -2.60 3.60
C ILE A 78 5.23 -2.58 4.50
N ILE A 79 4.91 -3.71 5.16
CA ILE A 79 3.70 -3.86 5.98
C ILE A 79 4.12 -4.20 7.40
N GLU A 80 3.62 -3.44 8.37
CA GLU A 80 3.79 -3.69 9.79
C GLU A 80 2.43 -3.97 10.43
N VAL A 81 2.30 -5.16 11.05
CA VAL A 81 1.08 -5.58 11.75
C VAL A 81 1.31 -5.55 13.26
N SER A 82 0.39 -4.94 13.99
CA SER A 82 0.38 -4.84 15.45
C SER A 82 -1.03 -5.07 16.01
N GLY A 83 -1.33 -6.32 16.37
CA GLY A 83 -2.68 -6.72 16.80
C GLY A 83 -3.72 -6.47 15.71
N ASP A 84 -4.74 -5.67 16.01
CA ASP A 84 -5.82 -5.35 15.09
C ASP A 84 -5.59 -4.06 14.27
N THR A 85 -4.35 -3.58 14.27
CA THR A 85 -3.93 -2.44 13.47
C THR A 85 -2.75 -2.82 12.60
N ALA A 86 -2.64 -2.18 11.43
CA ALA A 86 -1.47 -2.31 10.57
C ALA A 86 -1.21 -1.00 9.82
N SER A 87 0.03 -0.84 9.36
CA SER A 87 0.40 0.19 8.40
C SER A 87 1.09 -0.43 7.18
N GLY A 88 0.99 0.25 6.04
CA GLY A 88 1.62 -0.20 4.81
C GLY A 88 2.14 0.96 3.97
N ILE A 89 3.33 0.78 3.42
CA ILE A 89 3.90 1.67 2.40
C ILE A 89 4.01 0.87 1.11
N TRP A 90 3.57 1.47 0.00
CA TRP A 90 3.58 0.86 -1.32
C TRP A 90 4.10 1.86 -2.34
N TYR A 91 4.89 1.42 -3.30
CA TYR A 91 5.17 2.23 -4.47
C TYR A 91 4.14 1.96 -5.55
N PHE A 92 3.89 2.98 -6.39
CA PHE A 92 3.06 2.82 -7.56
C PHE A 92 3.69 3.46 -8.79
N LEU A 93 3.35 2.89 -9.93
CA LEU A 93 3.43 3.49 -11.26
C LEU A 93 2.02 3.47 -11.85
N ARG A 94 1.57 4.58 -12.41
CA ARG A 94 0.22 4.71 -12.94
C ARG A 94 0.22 5.51 -14.23
N PRO A 95 0.08 4.86 -15.38
CA PRO A 95 -0.34 5.53 -16.60
C PRO A 95 -1.82 5.90 -16.49
N TYR A 96 -2.17 7.10 -16.94
CA TYR A 96 -3.57 7.55 -16.93
C TYR A 96 -3.83 8.57 -18.02
N THR A 97 -5.10 8.72 -18.43
CA THR A 97 -5.58 9.78 -19.29
C THR A 97 -6.25 10.86 -18.44
N ALA A 98 -5.79 12.10 -18.54
CA ALA A 98 -6.38 13.22 -17.83
C ALA A 98 -7.73 13.66 -18.48
N GLU A 99 -8.48 14.55 -17.83
CA GLU A 99 -9.78 15.05 -18.33
C GLU A 99 -9.66 15.76 -19.68
N ASP A 100 -8.50 16.31 -19.99
CA ASP A 100 -8.20 16.94 -21.28
C ASP A 100 -7.84 15.93 -22.40
N GLY A 101 -7.97 14.63 -22.14
CA GLY A 101 -7.67 13.55 -23.07
C GLY A 101 -6.18 13.25 -23.28
N ARG A 102 -5.27 13.93 -22.59
CA ARG A 102 -3.83 13.70 -22.73
C ARG A 102 -3.35 12.56 -21.83
N PRO A 103 -2.40 11.73 -22.33
CA PRO A 103 -1.80 10.68 -21.54
C PRO A 103 -0.72 11.22 -20.58
N TYR A 104 -0.67 10.66 -19.38
CA TYR A 104 0.27 11.00 -18.32
C TYR A 104 0.89 9.76 -17.69
N TRP A 105 2.06 9.96 -17.09
CA TRP A 105 2.67 9.07 -16.11
C TRP A 105 2.60 9.70 -14.72
N ALA A 106 2.23 8.92 -13.72
CA ALA A 106 2.46 9.27 -12.33
C ALA A 106 3.17 8.14 -11.61
N SER A 107 4.06 8.48 -10.72
CA SER A 107 4.66 7.55 -9.76
C SER A 107 4.70 8.18 -8.38
N GLY A 108 4.66 7.36 -7.35
CA GLY A 108 4.62 7.83 -5.98
C GLY A 108 4.54 6.69 -4.99
N GLN A 109 4.04 7.03 -3.81
CA GLN A 109 3.78 6.06 -2.76
C GLN A 109 2.38 6.21 -2.18
N TYR A 110 1.88 5.10 -1.69
CA TYR A 110 0.77 5.06 -0.75
C TYR A 110 1.32 4.90 0.66
N GLU A 111 0.70 5.58 1.61
CA GLU A 111 0.83 5.37 3.05
C GLU A 111 -0.55 5.00 3.57
N ASP A 112 -0.71 3.74 3.92
CA ASP A 112 -2.00 3.17 4.28
C ASP A 112 -2.01 2.78 5.75
N ASP A 113 -3.10 3.12 6.46
CA ASP A 113 -3.41 2.58 7.78
C ASP A 113 -4.58 1.62 7.65
N TYR A 114 -4.50 0.50 8.35
CA TYR A 114 -5.50 -0.56 8.33
C TYR A 114 -6.00 -0.87 9.73
N ARG A 115 -7.24 -1.35 9.81
CA ARG A 115 -7.80 -1.97 11.01
C ARG A 115 -8.53 -3.25 10.68
N ARG A 116 -8.48 -4.19 11.60
CA ARG A 116 -9.26 -5.42 11.53
C ARG A 116 -10.70 -5.09 11.91
N ALA A 117 -11.63 -5.42 11.05
CA ALA A 117 -13.07 -5.43 11.29
C ALA A 117 -13.54 -6.88 11.54
N ALA A 118 -14.83 -7.08 11.81
CA ALA A 118 -15.39 -8.41 12.06
C ALA A 118 -15.22 -9.36 10.84
N ASP A 119 -15.17 -8.81 9.64
CA ASP A 119 -15.12 -9.52 8.37
C ASP A 119 -13.78 -9.38 7.62
N GLY A 120 -12.70 -9.01 8.32
CA GLY A 120 -11.33 -8.91 7.78
C GLY A 120 -10.73 -7.52 7.84
N TRP A 121 -9.59 -7.33 7.21
CA TRP A 121 -8.90 -6.05 7.18
C TRP A 121 -9.61 -5.00 6.33
N ARG A 122 -9.61 -3.73 6.79
CA ARG A 122 -10.18 -2.57 6.11
C ARG A 122 -9.20 -1.40 6.14
N PHE A 123 -9.26 -0.54 5.12
CA PHE A 123 -8.56 0.74 5.15
C PHE A 123 -9.17 1.66 6.20
N LYS A 124 -8.31 2.20 7.07
CA LYS A 124 -8.62 3.35 7.93
C LYS A 124 -8.26 4.63 7.21
N THR A 125 -7.08 4.67 6.62
CA THR A 125 -6.59 5.82 5.85
C THR A 125 -5.83 5.30 4.64
N VAL A 126 -6.05 5.91 3.49
CA VAL A 126 -5.20 5.79 2.30
C VAL A 126 -4.69 7.19 1.96
N ARG A 127 -3.38 7.37 1.97
CA ARG A 127 -2.72 8.62 1.59
C ARG A 127 -1.86 8.39 0.35
N ILE A 128 -2.01 9.25 -0.65
CA ILE A 128 -1.22 9.21 -1.88
C ILE A 128 -0.26 10.40 -1.92
N THR A 129 1.00 10.11 -2.16
CA THR A 129 2.02 11.12 -2.42
C THR A 129 2.68 10.85 -3.76
N ASN A 130 2.59 11.79 -4.69
CA ASN A 130 3.24 11.67 -6.00
C ASN A 130 4.72 12.09 -5.90
N PHE A 131 5.62 11.27 -6.42
CA PHE A 131 7.01 11.65 -6.69
C PHE A 131 7.08 12.49 -7.95
N PHE A 132 6.31 12.10 -8.97
CA PHE A 132 6.07 12.91 -10.16
C PHE A 132 4.70 12.59 -10.77
N ALA A 133 4.18 13.56 -11.49
CA ALA A 133 3.16 13.40 -12.50
C ALA A 133 3.56 14.27 -13.69
N CYS A 134 3.63 13.70 -14.89
CA CYS A 134 4.08 14.39 -16.08
C CYS A 134 3.38 13.86 -17.34
N PRO A 135 3.22 14.70 -18.38
CA PRO A 135 2.74 14.23 -19.68
C PRO A 135 3.62 13.10 -20.21
N TYR A 136 3.01 12.13 -20.89
CA TYR A 136 3.70 10.97 -21.43
C TYR A 136 4.93 11.35 -22.30
N ARG A 137 4.80 12.39 -23.13
CA ARG A 137 5.86 12.84 -24.05
C ARG A 137 7.04 13.51 -23.34
N ASP A 138 6.80 14.17 -22.20
CA ASP A 138 7.82 14.94 -21.49
C ASP A 138 8.68 14.05 -20.59
N GLY A 139 8.10 12.95 -20.13
CA GLY A 139 8.76 12.04 -19.19
C GLY A 139 9.11 12.72 -17.86
N TRP A 140 9.93 12.05 -17.07
CA TRP A 140 10.33 12.51 -15.72
C TRP A 140 11.77 13.06 -15.63
N ALA A 141 12.49 13.19 -16.75
CA ALA A 141 13.92 13.57 -16.75
C ALA A 141 14.19 14.94 -16.11
N SER A 142 13.21 15.87 -16.17
CA SER A 142 13.31 17.19 -15.52
C SER A 142 13.04 17.17 -14.03
N LYS A 143 12.60 16.03 -13.43
CA LYS A 143 12.24 15.93 -12.02
C LYS A 143 13.48 15.68 -11.18
N LYS A 144 13.69 16.50 -10.16
CA LYS A 144 14.84 16.36 -9.26
C LYS A 144 14.59 15.24 -8.25
N ARG A 145 15.65 14.51 -7.92
CA ARG A 145 15.64 13.41 -6.93
C ARG A 145 15.15 13.85 -5.53
N ASP A 146 15.29 15.13 -5.20
CA ASP A 146 14.87 15.70 -3.92
C ASP A 146 13.36 15.56 -3.63
N ALA A 147 12.54 15.36 -4.67
CA ALA A 147 11.11 15.11 -4.48
C ALA A 147 10.83 13.77 -3.78
N VAL A 148 11.67 12.74 -4.01
CA VAL A 148 11.53 11.42 -3.40
C VAL A 148 12.06 11.41 -1.97
N SER A 149 13.18 12.10 -1.71
CA SER A 149 13.85 12.07 -0.39
C SER A 149 13.10 12.85 0.70
N ARG A 150 12.26 13.82 0.32
CA ARG A 150 11.51 14.66 1.28
C ARG A 150 10.21 14.02 1.78
N LEU A 151 9.76 12.94 1.17
CA LEU A 151 8.41 12.39 1.34
C LEU A 151 8.40 11.02 2.06
N ALA A 152 9.54 10.36 2.17
CA ALA A 152 9.62 9.11 2.90
C ALA A 152 9.72 9.36 4.40
N PRO A 153 8.78 8.85 5.22
CA PRO A 153 9.01 8.80 6.67
C PRO A 153 10.28 8.00 6.93
N PRO A 154 11.02 8.28 8.02
CA PRO A 154 12.21 7.52 8.35
C PRO A 154 11.83 6.06 8.53
N VAL A 155 12.25 5.21 7.60
CA VAL A 155 12.06 3.76 7.71
C VAL A 155 12.86 3.31 8.93
N LYS A 156 12.19 2.87 9.99
CA LYS A 156 12.85 2.22 11.12
C LYS A 156 13.59 1.01 10.55
N LYS A 157 14.92 1.03 10.63
CA LYS A 157 15.71 -0.12 10.21
C LYS A 157 15.22 -1.33 11.02
N PRO A 158 14.96 -2.48 10.38
CA PRO A 158 14.61 -3.68 11.12
C PRO A 158 15.72 -3.96 12.14
N SER A 159 15.35 -4.21 13.39
CA SER A 159 16.29 -4.67 14.39
C SER A 159 16.80 -6.05 13.94
N HIS A 160 18.01 -6.10 13.44
CA HIS A 160 18.65 -7.36 13.10
C HIS A 160 18.79 -8.15 14.39
N GLY A 161 17.92 -9.13 14.61
CA GLY A 161 18.13 -10.16 15.61
C GLY A 161 19.52 -10.78 15.34
N LYS A 162 20.34 -10.93 16.39
CA LYS A 162 21.67 -11.53 16.30
C LYS A 162 21.60 -12.80 15.44
N PRO A 163 22.58 -13.02 14.52
CA PRO A 163 22.62 -14.24 13.73
C PRO A 163 22.64 -15.45 14.66
N ARG A 164 21.74 -16.40 14.42
CA ARG A 164 21.74 -17.68 15.15
C ARG A 164 23.04 -18.37 14.80
N THR A 165 23.94 -18.47 15.77
CA THR A 165 25.12 -19.31 15.65
C THR A 165 24.67 -20.73 15.34
N GLY A 166 24.99 -21.21 14.14
CA GLY A 166 24.72 -22.57 13.72
C GLY A 166 25.46 -23.54 14.62
N ARG A 167 24.78 -24.56 15.12
CA ARG A 167 25.42 -25.74 15.69
C ARG A 167 26.25 -26.40 14.60
N SER A 168 27.53 -26.49 14.78
CA SER A 168 28.45 -27.32 14.00
C SER A 168 27.97 -28.78 14.11
N ILE A 169 27.64 -29.38 12.98
CA ILE A 169 27.39 -30.82 12.88
C ILE A 169 28.78 -31.45 12.83
N GLU A 170 29.24 -32.05 13.97
CA GLU A 170 30.37 -32.95 13.96
C GLU A 170 30.00 -34.19 13.14
N MET A 171 30.59 -34.32 11.96
CA MET A 171 30.59 -35.60 11.25
C MET A 171 31.53 -36.53 12.01
N ARG A 172 30.99 -37.58 12.62
CA ARG A 172 31.77 -38.73 13.12
C ARG A 172 32.03 -39.64 11.93
N ASP A 173 33.28 -39.69 11.50
CA ASP A 173 33.78 -40.78 10.64
C ASP A 173 33.66 -42.14 11.34
N LYS A 174 33.04 -43.08 10.67
CA LYS A 174 33.24 -44.50 10.87
C LYS A 174 33.33 -45.20 9.52
#